data_09df37de9d4b481b0c69c3720e1dd8b5
#
_entry.id   09df37de9d4b481b0c69c3720e1dd8b5
#
_cell.length_a   1.000
_cell.length_b   1.000
_cell.length_c   1.000
_cell.angle_alpha   90.00
_cell.angle_beta   90.00
_cell.angle_gamma   90.00
#
_symmetry.space_group_name_H-M   'P 1'
#
loop_
_entity.id
_entity.type
_entity.pdbx_description
1 polymer ?
#
loop_
_entity_poly.entity_id
_entity_poly.type
_entity_poly.pdbx_seq_one_letter_code
_entity_poly.pdbx_strand_id
1 'polypeptide(L)'
;MRPEYIPVGQIVNAHGIKGEVKLNPMGFDPEFIAEFDTLYIGGKKVEVRSSRVHKSVVLLTLPGVEDMDAALALKGKGVSIRREDVEVPEGFYFDEEIEGLKVVDCATGQEIGTVKKVLTYPAHKIYQVAGEKEYLIPAVPEVFIESVDLDADTVRVHLMKGLASDEN
;
A
#
# COMPACT_ATOMS: atom_id res chain seq x y z
N MET A 1 -10.49 7.24 3.37
CA MET A 1 -11.26 6.32 2.52
C MET A 1 -10.75 4.90 2.71
N ARG A 2 -11.65 3.93 2.76
CA ARG A 2 -11.26 2.53 2.94
C ARG A 2 -11.30 1.79 1.61
N PRO A 3 -10.16 1.60 0.95
CA PRO A 3 -10.15 0.84 -0.30
C PRO A 3 -10.50 -0.62 -0.06
N GLU A 4 -11.25 -1.20 -0.97
CA GLU A 4 -11.59 -2.62 -0.92
C GLU A 4 -10.41 -3.50 -1.34
N TYR A 5 -9.60 -3.00 -2.26
CA TYR A 5 -8.42 -3.69 -2.80
C TYR A 5 -7.17 -2.86 -2.59
N ILE A 6 -6.08 -3.55 -2.23
CA ILE A 6 -4.77 -2.92 -2.01
C ILE A 6 -3.82 -3.41 -3.11
N PRO A 7 -3.30 -2.53 -3.98
CA PRO A 7 -2.32 -2.92 -4.97
C PRO A 7 -1.02 -3.37 -4.28
N VAL A 8 -0.51 -4.54 -4.66
CA VAL A 8 0.71 -5.09 -4.04
C VAL A 8 1.82 -5.35 -5.04
N GLY A 9 1.53 -5.32 -6.33
CA GLY A 9 2.56 -5.57 -7.33
C GLY A 9 2.01 -5.64 -8.74
N GLN A 10 2.87 -6.09 -9.64
CA GLN A 10 2.55 -6.20 -11.05
C GLN A 10 3.22 -7.46 -11.63
N ILE A 11 2.53 -8.15 -12.54
CA ILE A 11 3.11 -9.24 -13.29
C ILE A 11 4.05 -8.62 -14.33
N VAL A 12 5.33 -8.96 -14.26
CA VAL A 12 6.35 -8.35 -15.12
C VAL A 12 6.89 -9.28 -16.20
N ASN A 13 6.75 -10.60 -16.02
CA ASN A 13 7.23 -11.56 -17.00
C ASN A 13 6.74 -12.97 -16.68
N ALA A 14 7.02 -13.90 -17.59
CA ALA A 14 6.94 -15.34 -17.32
C ALA A 14 8.27 -15.79 -16.72
N HIS A 15 8.23 -16.89 -15.96
CA HIS A 15 9.44 -17.53 -15.42
C HIS A 15 9.47 -18.98 -15.89
N GLY A 16 10.35 -19.28 -16.83
CA GLY A 16 10.46 -20.61 -17.42
C GLY A 16 9.30 -20.94 -18.35
N ILE A 17 9.15 -22.21 -18.69
CA ILE A 17 8.21 -22.66 -19.73
C ILE A 17 6.94 -23.31 -19.17
N LYS A 18 6.86 -23.48 -17.84
CA LYS A 18 5.76 -24.18 -17.19
C LYS A 18 4.58 -23.30 -16.78
N GLY A 19 4.63 -22.02 -17.09
CA GLY A 19 3.55 -21.10 -16.78
C GLY A 19 3.69 -20.34 -15.47
N GLU A 20 4.83 -20.43 -14.79
CA GLU A 20 5.06 -19.55 -13.63
C GLU A 20 5.10 -18.09 -14.08
N VAL A 21 4.47 -17.21 -13.30
CA VAL A 21 4.50 -15.78 -13.56
C VAL A 21 5.38 -15.10 -12.50
N LYS A 22 6.08 -14.07 -12.95
CA LYS A 22 6.96 -13.27 -12.10
C LYS A 22 6.19 -12.01 -11.65
N LEU A 23 5.95 -11.90 -10.34
CA LEU A 23 5.30 -10.75 -9.74
C LEU A 23 6.36 -9.87 -9.09
N ASN A 24 6.41 -8.61 -9.49
CA ASN A 24 7.29 -7.62 -8.87
C ASN A 24 6.52 -6.87 -7.79
N PRO A 25 6.91 -7.01 -6.50
CA PRO A 25 6.24 -6.29 -5.42
C PRO A 25 6.40 -4.78 -5.55
N MET A 26 5.37 -4.05 -5.16
CA MET A 26 5.38 -2.60 -5.16
C MET A 26 5.18 -2.09 -3.73
N GLY A 27 6.29 -1.96 -2.99
CA GLY A 27 6.25 -1.44 -1.63
C GLY A 27 5.97 -2.47 -0.55
N PHE A 28 5.96 -3.76 -0.88
CA PHE A 28 5.71 -4.84 0.09
C PHE A 28 6.82 -5.88 0.01
N ASP A 29 7.03 -6.59 1.12
CA ASP A 29 7.96 -7.71 1.13
C ASP A 29 7.40 -8.86 0.27
N PRO A 30 8.25 -9.53 -0.51
CA PRO A 30 7.80 -10.68 -1.29
C PRO A 30 7.17 -11.78 -0.44
N GLU A 31 7.71 -12.03 0.75
CA GLU A 31 7.18 -13.04 1.69
C GLU A 31 5.74 -12.72 2.11
N PHE A 32 5.42 -11.46 2.29
CA PHE A 32 4.07 -11.02 2.63
C PHE A 32 3.08 -11.43 1.53
N ILE A 33 3.43 -11.16 0.28
CA ILE A 33 2.57 -11.48 -0.86
C ILE A 33 2.45 -12.99 -1.04
N ALA A 34 3.53 -13.74 -0.80
CA ALA A 34 3.55 -15.18 -0.96
C ALA A 34 2.66 -15.93 0.04
N GLU A 35 2.23 -15.26 1.11
CA GLU A 35 1.33 -15.85 2.10
C GLU A 35 -0.13 -15.92 1.65
N PHE A 36 -0.50 -15.20 0.60
CA PHE A 36 -1.90 -15.14 0.14
C PHE A 36 -2.24 -16.31 -0.79
N ASP A 37 -3.32 -17.01 -0.47
CA ASP A 37 -3.87 -18.06 -1.31
C ASP A 37 -4.73 -17.49 -2.44
N THR A 38 -5.20 -16.26 -2.28
CA THR A 38 -6.04 -15.57 -3.26
C THR A 38 -5.45 -14.21 -3.58
N LEU A 39 -5.29 -13.94 -4.86
CA LEU A 39 -4.85 -12.65 -5.38
C LEU A 39 -5.84 -12.17 -6.45
N TYR A 40 -5.84 -10.87 -6.69
CA TYR A 40 -6.67 -10.27 -7.73
C TYR A 40 -5.75 -9.74 -8.82
N ILE A 41 -5.81 -10.37 -9.99
CA ILE A 41 -4.93 -10.07 -11.12
C ILE A 41 -5.76 -9.46 -12.25
N GLY A 42 -5.45 -8.21 -12.60
CA GLY A 42 -6.23 -7.48 -13.58
C GLY A 42 -7.69 -7.34 -13.18
N GLY A 43 -7.97 -7.30 -11.88
CA GLY A 43 -9.33 -7.19 -11.35
C GLY A 43 -10.07 -8.51 -11.19
N LYS A 44 -9.45 -9.64 -11.54
CA LYS A 44 -10.08 -10.96 -11.42
C LYS A 44 -9.55 -11.72 -10.23
N LYS A 45 -10.44 -12.36 -9.48
CA LYS A 45 -10.07 -13.23 -8.37
C LYS A 45 -9.36 -14.47 -8.91
N VAL A 46 -8.19 -14.75 -8.39
CA VAL A 46 -7.38 -15.90 -8.78
C VAL A 46 -6.93 -16.66 -7.54
N GLU A 47 -7.20 -17.95 -7.49
CA GLU A 47 -6.70 -18.80 -6.42
C GLU A 47 -5.31 -19.31 -6.80
N VAL A 48 -4.31 -18.94 -6.00
CA VAL A 48 -2.92 -19.26 -6.26
C VAL A 48 -2.66 -20.72 -5.91
N ARG A 49 -2.13 -21.50 -6.83
CA ARG A 49 -1.78 -22.91 -6.57
C ARG A 49 -0.55 -23.01 -5.71
N SER A 50 0.47 -22.24 -6.03
CA SER A 50 1.69 -22.17 -5.22
C SER A 50 2.38 -20.84 -5.45
N SER A 51 3.17 -20.43 -4.48
CA SER A 51 3.98 -19.24 -4.57
C SER A 51 5.34 -19.50 -3.90
N ARG A 52 6.37 -18.88 -4.44
CA ARG A 52 7.70 -18.92 -3.85
C ARG A 52 8.42 -17.60 -4.08
N VAL A 53 9.23 -17.22 -3.12
CA VAL A 53 10.05 -16.03 -3.22
C VAL A 53 11.36 -16.39 -3.92
N HIS A 54 11.70 -15.64 -4.95
CA HIS A 54 12.96 -15.79 -5.67
C HIS A 54 13.61 -14.42 -5.78
N LYS A 55 14.70 -14.21 -5.03
CA LYS A 55 15.33 -12.88 -4.92
C LYS A 55 14.33 -11.87 -4.39
N SER A 56 14.02 -10.83 -5.16
CA SER A 56 13.08 -9.79 -4.75
C SER A 56 11.69 -9.91 -5.39
N VAL A 57 11.41 -11.02 -6.05
CA VAL A 57 10.14 -11.25 -6.74
C VAL A 57 9.41 -12.46 -6.20
N VAL A 58 8.12 -12.56 -6.51
CA VAL A 58 7.31 -13.72 -6.17
C VAL A 58 7.00 -14.48 -7.46
N LEU A 59 7.26 -15.77 -7.45
CA LEU A 59 6.91 -16.65 -8.57
C LEU A 59 5.62 -17.38 -8.22
N LEU A 60 4.61 -17.22 -9.08
CA LEU A 60 3.28 -17.76 -8.85
C LEU A 60 2.94 -18.84 -9.86
N THR A 61 2.34 -19.92 -9.38
CA THR A 61 1.69 -20.92 -10.21
C THR A 61 0.19 -20.73 -10.12
N LEU A 62 -0.45 -20.49 -11.26
CA LEU A 62 -1.86 -20.10 -11.32
C LEU A 62 -2.67 -21.12 -12.09
N PRO A 63 -3.96 -21.34 -11.73
CA PRO A 63 -4.85 -22.23 -12.48
C PRO A 63 -5.02 -21.73 -13.91
N GLY A 64 -4.95 -22.66 -14.88
CA GLY A 64 -5.15 -22.33 -16.28
C GLY A 64 -3.96 -21.66 -16.97
N VAL A 65 -2.87 -21.43 -16.23
CA VAL A 65 -1.64 -20.84 -16.78
C VAL A 65 -0.57 -21.93 -16.74
N GLU A 66 -0.42 -22.67 -17.83
CA GLU A 66 0.39 -23.90 -17.86
C GLU A 66 1.60 -23.83 -18.80
N ASP A 67 1.73 -22.75 -19.55
CA ASP A 67 2.85 -22.56 -20.46
C ASP A 67 3.31 -21.09 -20.47
N MET A 68 4.41 -20.84 -21.16
CA MET A 68 4.99 -19.50 -21.24
C MET A 68 4.05 -18.49 -21.91
N ASP A 69 3.33 -18.89 -22.95
CA ASP A 69 2.45 -17.97 -23.66
C ASP A 69 1.29 -17.52 -22.79
N ALA A 70 0.70 -18.43 -22.02
CA ALA A 70 -0.36 -18.08 -21.08
C ALA A 70 0.16 -17.16 -19.97
N ALA A 71 1.38 -17.40 -19.48
CA ALA A 71 2.00 -16.54 -18.48
C ALA A 71 2.29 -15.14 -19.04
N LEU A 72 2.81 -15.06 -20.27
CA LEU A 72 3.10 -13.77 -20.91
C LEU A 72 1.84 -12.95 -21.19
N ALA A 73 0.70 -13.62 -21.36
CA ALA A 73 -0.58 -12.92 -21.54
C ALA A 73 -0.97 -12.09 -20.30
N LEU A 74 -0.42 -12.42 -19.13
CA LEU A 74 -0.68 -11.68 -17.90
C LEU A 74 0.31 -10.54 -17.66
N LYS A 75 1.35 -10.44 -18.47
CA LYS A 75 2.38 -9.40 -18.32
C LYS A 75 1.76 -8.01 -18.37
N GLY A 76 2.13 -7.18 -17.40
CA GLY A 76 1.62 -5.82 -17.28
C GLY A 76 0.38 -5.68 -16.41
N LYS A 77 -0.25 -6.81 -16.01
CA LYS A 77 -1.44 -6.73 -15.16
C LYS A 77 -1.07 -6.45 -13.72
N GLY A 78 -1.83 -5.55 -13.09
CA GLY A 78 -1.68 -5.25 -11.68
C GLY A 78 -2.21 -6.38 -10.81
N VAL A 79 -1.56 -6.56 -9.66
CA VAL A 79 -1.93 -7.56 -8.66
C VAL A 79 -2.32 -6.85 -7.38
N SER A 80 -3.49 -7.20 -6.85
CA SER A 80 -4.00 -6.63 -5.61
C SER A 80 -4.42 -7.73 -4.64
N ILE A 81 -4.51 -7.37 -3.37
CA ILE A 81 -5.12 -8.20 -2.33
C ILE A 81 -6.41 -7.51 -1.89
N ARG A 82 -7.32 -8.28 -1.31
CA ARG A 82 -8.54 -7.72 -0.75
C ARG A 82 -8.27 -7.30 0.70
N ARG A 83 -8.64 -6.07 1.04
CA ARG A 83 -8.32 -5.52 2.36
C ARG A 83 -8.87 -6.36 3.51
N GLU A 84 -10.05 -6.93 3.35
CA GLU A 84 -10.67 -7.75 4.40
C GLU A 84 -9.99 -9.12 4.59
N ASP A 85 -9.17 -9.55 3.63
CA ASP A 85 -8.42 -10.81 3.74
C ASP A 85 -7.12 -10.66 4.53
N VAL A 86 -6.81 -9.45 4.96
CA VAL A 86 -5.54 -9.13 5.63
C VAL A 86 -5.80 -8.76 7.08
N GLU A 87 -5.12 -9.45 7.98
CA GLU A 87 -5.01 -9.05 9.37
C GLU A 87 -3.68 -8.33 9.56
N VAL A 88 -3.74 -7.12 10.12
CA VAL A 88 -2.54 -6.32 10.36
C VAL A 88 -2.44 -5.96 11.84
N PRO A 89 -1.21 -5.72 12.34
CA PRO A 89 -1.05 -5.26 13.71
C PRO A 89 -1.78 -3.94 13.95
N GLU A 90 -2.19 -3.71 15.19
CA GLU A 90 -2.76 -2.44 15.58
C GLU A 90 -1.77 -1.31 15.27
N GLY A 91 -2.26 -0.22 14.70
CA GLY A 91 -1.43 0.91 14.31
C GLY A 91 -0.82 0.82 12.92
N PHE A 92 -0.99 -0.32 12.25
CA PHE A 92 -0.55 -0.46 10.86
C PHE A 92 -1.65 0.02 9.91
N TYR A 93 -1.25 0.80 8.89
CA TYR A 93 -2.17 1.28 7.86
C TYR A 93 -1.50 1.17 6.50
N PHE A 94 -2.27 0.76 5.49
CA PHE A 94 -1.79 0.82 4.11
C PHE A 94 -1.81 2.27 3.63
N ASP A 95 -0.89 2.61 2.73
CA ASP A 95 -0.81 3.97 2.19
C ASP A 95 -2.14 4.41 1.57
N GLU A 96 -2.82 3.50 0.88
CA GLU A 96 -4.11 3.76 0.25
C GLU A 96 -5.21 4.05 1.27
N GLU A 97 -5.08 3.59 2.51
CA GLU A 97 -6.02 3.89 3.58
C GLU A 97 -5.80 5.29 4.16
N ILE A 98 -4.56 5.75 4.14
CA ILE A 98 -4.17 7.06 4.68
C ILE A 98 -4.40 8.18 3.67
N GLU A 99 -4.12 7.93 2.40
CA GLU A 99 -4.30 8.94 1.36
C GLU A 99 -5.77 9.35 1.26
N GLY A 100 -6.01 10.66 1.27
CA GLY A 100 -7.35 11.24 1.23
C GLY A 100 -7.98 11.52 2.59
N LEU A 101 -7.34 11.11 3.69
CA LEU A 101 -7.87 11.40 5.03
C LEU A 101 -7.74 12.88 5.34
N LYS A 102 -8.72 13.39 6.08
CA LYS A 102 -8.65 14.76 6.63
C LYS A 102 -7.62 14.80 7.75
N VAL A 103 -6.87 15.87 7.79
CA VAL A 103 -5.83 16.07 8.82
C VAL A 103 -6.29 17.15 9.77
N VAL A 104 -6.35 16.82 11.05
CA VAL A 104 -6.81 17.73 12.10
C VAL A 104 -5.68 17.98 13.08
N ASP A 105 -5.45 19.26 13.37
CA ASP A 105 -4.48 19.68 14.39
C ASP A 105 -5.08 19.44 15.78
N CYS A 106 -4.46 18.60 16.59
CA CYS A 106 -4.91 18.30 17.95
C CYS A 106 -4.99 19.51 18.86
N ALA A 107 -4.07 20.47 18.68
CA ALA A 107 -3.99 21.63 19.55
C ALA A 107 -5.16 22.60 19.35
N THR A 108 -5.64 22.74 18.13
CA THR A 108 -6.69 23.71 17.77
C THR A 108 -8.02 23.06 17.40
N GLY A 109 -8.00 21.77 17.05
CA GLY A 109 -9.17 21.08 16.52
C GLY A 109 -9.50 21.47 15.09
N GLN A 110 -8.64 22.24 14.42
CA GLN A 110 -8.89 22.70 13.06
C GLN A 110 -8.43 21.66 12.02
N GLU A 111 -9.20 21.55 10.96
CA GLU A 111 -8.81 20.78 9.78
C GLU A 111 -7.79 21.60 8.99
N ILE A 112 -6.59 21.05 8.79
CA ILE A 112 -5.49 21.74 8.11
C ILE A 112 -5.28 21.30 6.67
N GLY A 113 -5.98 20.27 6.23
CA GLY A 113 -5.89 19.77 4.87
C GLY A 113 -6.24 18.30 4.77
N THR A 114 -5.80 17.68 3.69
CA THR A 114 -5.97 16.24 3.44
C THR A 114 -4.64 15.62 3.08
N VAL A 115 -4.49 14.32 3.38
CA VAL A 115 -3.27 13.60 2.98
C VAL A 115 -3.31 13.39 1.47
N LYS A 116 -2.40 14.05 0.78
CA LYS A 116 -2.26 13.98 -0.68
C LYS A 116 -1.52 12.72 -1.09
N LYS A 117 -0.47 12.39 -0.35
CA LYS A 117 0.40 11.25 -0.66
C LYS A 117 1.14 10.81 0.59
N VAL A 118 1.46 9.52 0.65
CA VAL A 118 2.33 8.95 1.66
C VAL A 118 3.69 8.70 1.01
N LEU A 119 4.74 9.32 1.56
CA LEU A 119 6.10 9.21 1.06
C LEU A 119 6.85 8.20 1.95
N THR A 120 7.56 7.28 1.33
CA THR A 120 8.28 6.22 2.05
C THR A 120 9.77 6.55 2.12
N TYR A 121 10.29 6.60 3.36
CA TYR A 121 11.71 6.80 3.64
C TYR A 121 12.22 5.65 4.51
N PRO A 122 13.53 5.41 4.56
CA PRO A 122 14.07 4.27 5.31
C PRO A 122 13.69 4.25 6.80
N ALA A 123 13.65 5.40 7.46
CA ALA A 123 13.36 5.48 8.90
C ALA A 123 11.87 5.49 9.22
N HIS A 124 11.07 6.13 8.36
CA HIS A 124 9.63 6.31 8.59
C HIS A 124 8.96 6.83 7.33
N LYS A 125 7.64 6.83 7.35
CA LYS A 125 6.85 7.43 6.28
C LYS A 125 6.57 8.90 6.62
N ILE A 126 6.26 9.69 5.59
CA ILE A 126 5.87 11.08 5.73
C ILE A 126 4.54 11.27 5.02
N TYR A 127 3.59 11.90 5.71
CA TYR A 127 2.30 12.28 5.13
C TYR A 127 2.44 13.66 4.51
N GLN A 128 2.29 13.73 3.19
CA GLN A 128 2.24 15.00 2.48
C GLN A 128 0.81 15.52 2.53
N VAL A 129 0.59 16.61 3.23
CA VAL A 129 -0.73 17.18 3.49
C VAL A 129 -0.92 18.44 2.66
N ALA A 130 -1.99 18.50 1.90
CA ALA A 130 -2.35 19.67 1.09
C ALA A 130 -3.55 20.40 1.72
N GLY A 131 -3.40 21.69 1.93
CA GLY A 131 -4.43 22.58 2.46
C GLY A 131 -4.05 24.03 2.13
N GLU A 132 -4.40 24.98 2.99
CA GLU A 132 -3.95 26.36 2.82
C GLU A 132 -2.43 26.44 2.81
N LYS A 133 -1.81 25.60 3.65
CA LYS A 133 -0.37 25.39 3.64
C LYS A 133 -0.12 23.93 3.29
N GLU A 134 1.07 23.66 2.80
CA GLU A 134 1.51 22.30 2.59
C GLU A 134 2.35 21.84 3.78
N TYR A 135 2.06 20.66 4.31
CA TYR A 135 2.76 20.09 5.46
C TYR A 135 3.42 18.78 5.07
N LEU A 136 4.59 18.52 5.65
CA LEU A 136 5.26 17.22 5.59
C LEU A 136 5.32 16.71 7.01
N ILE A 137 4.43 15.76 7.34
CA ILE A 137 4.26 15.28 8.72
C ILE A 137 4.82 13.88 8.85
N PRO A 138 5.89 13.68 9.64
CA PRO A 138 6.40 12.33 9.87
C PRO A 138 5.34 11.43 10.52
N ALA A 139 5.18 10.22 9.97
CA ALA A 139 4.19 9.26 10.47
C ALA A 139 4.75 8.51 11.68
N VAL A 140 5.12 9.25 12.72
CA VAL A 140 5.68 8.69 13.96
C VAL A 140 4.60 8.74 15.03
N PRO A 141 4.09 7.58 15.47
CA PRO A 141 3.05 7.54 16.50
C PRO A 141 3.53 8.20 17.79
N GLU A 142 2.59 8.81 18.50
CA GLU A 142 2.81 9.50 19.77
C GLU A 142 3.63 10.78 19.69
N VAL A 143 4.43 10.97 18.65
CA VAL A 143 5.20 12.21 18.44
C VAL A 143 4.43 13.17 17.54
N PHE A 144 4.10 12.75 16.33
CA PHE A 144 3.39 13.56 15.34
C PHE A 144 1.97 13.09 15.08
N ILE A 145 1.71 11.79 15.22
CA ILE A 145 0.40 11.20 14.95
C ILE A 145 -0.26 10.83 16.29
N GLU A 146 -1.35 11.49 16.63
CA GLU A 146 -2.11 11.15 17.82
C GLU A 146 -3.00 9.94 17.57
N SER A 147 -3.78 9.97 16.49
CA SER A 147 -4.69 8.88 16.16
C SER A 147 -5.04 8.90 14.68
N VAL A 148 -5.43 7.73 14.19
CA VAL A 148 -5.99 7.56 12.86
C VAL A 148 -7.36 6.92 13.02
N ASP A 149 -8.39 7.56 12.50
CA ASP A 149 -9.76 7.06 12.53
C ASP A 149 -10.25 6.88 11.10
N LEU A 150 -10.18 5.65 10.60
CA LEU A 150 -10.58 5.34 9.22
C LEU A 150 -12.10 5.46 9.03
N ASP A 151 -12.88 5.23 10.08
CA ASP A 151 -14.32 5.36 10.00
C ASP A 151 -14.75 6.82 9.84
N ALA A 152 -14.04 7.73 10.49
CA ALA A 152 -14.27 9.17 10.37
C ALA A 152 -13.46 9.83 9.26
N ASP A 153 -12.66 9.06 8.51
CA ASP A 153 -11.76 9.56 7.47
C ASP A 153 -10.85 10.69 7.97
N THR A 154 -10.32 10.53 9.19
CA THR A 154 -9.56 11.59 9.86
C THR A 154 -8.28 11.04 10.49
N VAL A 155 -7.20 11.82 10.37
CA VAL A 155 -5.96 11.63 11.13
C VAL A 155 -5.72 12.86 11.98
N ARG A 156 -5.46 12.66 13.27
CA ARG A 156 -5.18 13.73 14.22
C ARG A 156 -3.68 13.80 14.45
N VAL A 157 -3.14 14.99 14.36
CA VAL A 157 -1.69 15.21 14.36
C VAL A 157 -1.28 16.27 15.37
N HIS A 158 -0.03 16.17 15.83
CA HIS A 158 0.62 17.19 16.63
C HIS A 158 1.56 17.98 15.73
N LEU A 159 1.22 19.24 15.46
CA LEU A 159 2.05 20.09 14.63
C LEU A 159 3.21 20.67 15.43
N MET A 160 4.37 20.70 14.79
CA MET A 160 5.55 21.34 15.32
C MET A 160 6.04 22.37 14.30
N LYS A 161 6.78 23.37 14.77
CA LYS A 161 7.38 24.36 13.89
C LYS A 161 8.28 23.69 12.85
N GLY A 162 8.18 24.13 11.62
CA GLY A 162 9.00 23.61 10.51
C GLY A 162 8.34 22.53 9.68
N LEU A 163 7.14 22.07 10.05
CA LEU A 163 6.43 21.04 9.26
C LEU A 163 5.74 21.63 8.02
N ALA A 164 5.32 22.89 8.08
CA ALA A 164 4.75 23.55 6.92
C ALA A 164 5.86 23.94 5.94
N SER A 165 5.66 23.70 4.65
CA SER A 165 6.67 23.92 3.63
C SER A 165 7.03 25.41 3.45
N ASP A 166 6.15 26.31 3.85
CA ASP A 166 6.37 27.78 3.76
C ASP A 166 6.90 28.39 5.06
N GLU A 167 7.21 27.59 6.07
CA GLU A 167 7.83 28.06 7.30
C GLU A 167 9.36 28.06 7.18
N ASN A 168 9.96 29.11 7.71
CA ASN A 168 11.42 29.25 7.75
C ASN A 168 11.94 29.14 9.18
#